data_c8f2a971aae701dd5f662ddfd1f6e164
#
_entry.id   c8f2a971aae701dd5f662ddfd1f6e164
#
_cell.length_a   1.000
_cell.length_b   1.000
_cell.length_c   1.000
_cell.angle_alpha   90.00
_cell.angle_beta   90.00
_cell.angle_gamma   90.00
#
_symmetry.space_group_name_H-M   'P 1'
#
loop_
_entity.id
_entity.type
_entity.pdbx_description
1 polymer ?
#
loop_
_entity_poly.entity_id
_entity_poly.type
_entity_poly.pdbx_seq_one_letter_code
_entity_poly.pdbx_strand_id
1 'polypeptide(L)'
;MDRKAYDRYLERFNARDYDAVLDHFAPRFEVSFGGYCLRTPSELRKFYAFLHHYVGESITVDEYLSNGSMIAIEARVRLEGLRELPRETATDAGFGDLLVPAAGQVVVIPQFIHYHLSQGKFTKALCAIYQPPR
;
A
#
# COMPACT_ATOMS: atom_id res chain seq x y z
N MET A 1 17.03 -2.73 7.36
CA MET A 1 16.23 -3.70 6.54
C MET A 1 16.96 -3.89 5.22
N ASP A 2 17.36 -5.12 4.93
CA ASP A 2 17.97 -5.45 3.64
C ASP A 2 16.89 -5.84 2.62
N ARG A 3 17.31 -6.16 1.39
CA ARG A 3 16.38 -6.54 0.32
C ARG A 3 15.57 -7.78 0.67
N LYS A 4 16.19 -8.77 1.33
CA LYS A 4 15.48 -10.00 1.72
C LYS A 4 14.40 -9.70 2.75
N ALA A 5 14.69 -8.84 3.72
CA ALA A 5 13.70 -8.43 4.72
C ALA A 5 12.56 -7.64 4.07
N TYR A 6 12.87 -6.77 3.11
CA TYR A 6 11.86 -6.05 2.35
C TYR A 6 10.99 -7.01 1.52
N ASP A 7 11.60 -7.99 0.87
CA ASP A 7 10.84 -8.99 0.09
C ASP A 7 9.89 -9.79 1.00
N ARG A 8 10.29 -10.12 2.23
CA ARG A 8 9.41 -10.78 3.21
C ARG A 8 8.23 -9.89 3.60
N TYR A 9 8.49 -8.59 3.81
CA TYR A 9 7.42 -7.63 4.07
C TYR A 9 6.43 -7.61 2.90
N LEU A 10 6.93 -7.55 1.67
CA LEU A 10 6.10 -7.48 0.48
C LEU A 10 5.26 -8.75 0.30
N GLU A 11 5.82 -9.93 0.58
CA GLU A 11 5.07 -11.18 0.56
C GLU A 11 3.90 -11.14 1.54
N ARG A 12 4.12 -10.61 2.74
CA ARG A 12 3.08 -10.48 3.76
C ARG A 12 2.02 -9.49 3.37
N PHE A 13 2.41 -8.38 2.77
CA PHE A 13 1.48 -7.40 2.24
C PHE A 13 0.60 -8.03 1.15
N ASN A 14 1.22 -8.70 0.18
CA ASN A 14 0.50 -9.35 -0.91
C ASN A 14 -0.39 -10.51 -0.42
N ALA A 15 -0.05 -11.13 0.70
CA ALA A 15 -0.86 -12.16 1.34
C ALA A 15 -1.96 -11.60 2.24
N ARG A 16 -2.04 -10.28 2.40
CA ARG A 16 -3.02 -9.58 3.26
C ARG A 16 -2.91 -9.97 4.74
N ASP A 17 -1.71 -10.30 5.18
CA ASP A 17 -1.42 -10.60 6.58
C ASP A 17 -1.07 -9.30 7.29
N TYR A 18 -2.08 -8.56 7.73
CA TYR A 18 -1.90 -7.22 8.29
C TYR A 18 -1.10 -7.23 9.58
N ASP A 19 -1.23 -8.26 10.42
CA ASP A 19 -0.44 -8.38 11.64
C ASP A 19 1.04 -8.50 11.33
N ALA A 20 1.39 -9.36 10.37
CA ALA A 20 2.76 -9.53 9.94
C ALA A 20 3.29 -8.28 9.24
N VAL A 21 2.45 -7.58 8.46
CA VAL A 21 2.80 -6.29 7.85
C VAL A 21 3.15 -5.28 8.93
N LEU A 22 2.32 -5.17 9.97
CA LEU A 22 2.52 -4.21 11.06
C LEU A 22 3.77 -4.49 11.88
N ASP A 23 4.26 -5.73 11.92
CA ASP A 23 5.51 -6.06 12.58
C ASP A 23 6.72 -5.38 11.95
N HIS A 24 6.61 -4.92 10.69
CA HIS A 24 7.66 -4.18 10.01
C HIS A 24 7.60 -2.67 10.26
N PHE A 25 6.58 -2.19 10.96
CA PHE A 25 6.38 -0.77 11.24
C PHE A 25 6.81 -0.41 12.66
N ALA A 26 7.35 0.80 12.80
CA ALA A 26 7.61 1.38 14.11
C ALA A 26 6.27 1.65 14.84
N PRO A 27 6.28 1.82 16.18
CA PRO A 27 5.04 2.15 16.91
C PRO A 27 4.34 3.42 16.41
N ARG A 28 5.11 4.40 15.92
CA ARG A 28 4.60 5.62 15.29
C ARG A 28 5.04 5.61 13.84
N PHE A 29 4.09 5.74 12.93
CA PHE A 29 4.35 5.73 11.51
C PHE A 29 3.37 6.59 10.74
N GLU A 30 3.70 6.85 9.48
CA GLU A 30 2.85 7.50 8.50
C GLU A 30 2.88 6.69 7.21
N VAL A 31 1.72 6.32 6.68
CA VAL A 31 1.59 5.77 5.32
C VAL A 31 0.71 6.73 4.53
N SER A 32 1.26 7.32 3.49
CA SER A 32 0.62 8.41 2.75
C SER A 32 0.48 8.03 1.28
N PHE A 33 -0.74 8.13 0.77
CA PHE A 33 -1.04 7.86 -0.65
C PHE A 33 -2.39 8.47 -1.00
N GLY A 34 -2.50 9.02 -2.21
CA GLY A 34 -3.79 9.41 -2.81
C GLY A 34 -4.69 10.28 -1.94
N GLY A 35 -4.12 11.14 -1.10
CA GLY A 35 -4.90 11.98 -0.18
C GLY A 35 -5.22 11.32 1.16
N TYR A 36 -4.85 10.06 1.34
CA TYR A 36 -5.00 9.34 2.61
C TYR A 36 -3.70 9.34 3.40
N CYS A 37 -3.81 9.34 4.71
CA CYS A 37 -2.67 9.17 5.61
C CYS A 37 -3.07 8.29 6.78
N LEU A 38 -2.38 7.14 6.91
CA LEU A 38 -2.62 6.17 7.96
C LEU A 38 -1.51 6.31 9.00
N ARG A 39 -1.87 6.54 10.27
CA ARG A 39 -0.91 6.81 11.35
C ARG A 39 -0.92 5.81 12.48
N THR A 40 -1.91 4.92 12.53
CA THR A 40 -2.04 3.93 13.59
C THR A 40 -2.28 2.54 13.03
N PRO A 41 -1.93 1.48 13.78
CA PRO A 41 -2.26 0.11 13.38
C PRO A 41 -3.76 -0.07 13.07
N SER A 42 -4.62 0.54 13.87
CA SER A 42 -6.07 0.46 13.66
C SER A 42 -6.50 1.10 12.34
N GLU A 43 -5.96 2.28 12.01
CA GLU A 43 -6.26 2.94 10.74
C GLU A 43 -5.78 2.12 9.54
N LEU A 44 -4.58 1.55 9.64
CA LEU A 44 -4.01 0.73 8.57
C LEU A 44 -4.88 -0.52 8.35
N ARG A 45 -5.24 -1.23 9.41
CA ARG A 45 -6.10 -2.42 9.30
C ARG A 45 -7.46 -2.08 8.72
N LYS A 46 -8.08 -1.01 9.21
CA LYS A 46 -9.41 -0.59 8.76
C LYS A 46 -9.40 -0.26 7.27
N PHE A 47 -8.42 0.51 6.82
CA PHE A 47 -8.33 0.90 5.42
C PHE A 47 -8.10 -0.31 4.51
N TYR A 48 -7.09 -1.13 4.79
CA TYR A 48 -6.76 -2.25 3.92
C TYR A 48 -7.79 -3.38 3.98
N ALA A 49 -8.40 -3.64 5.14
CA ALA A 49 -9.50 -4.59 5.22
C ALA A 49 -10.69 -4.16 4.37
N PHE A 50 -11.00 -2.86 4.38
CA PHE A 50 -12.05 -2.30 3.53
C PHE A 50 -11.67 -2.41 2.05
N LEU A 51 -10.49 -1.92 1.67
CA LEU A 51 -10.03 -1.94 0.29
C LEU A 51 -10.00 -3.38 -0.25
N HIS A 52 -9.40 -4.29 0.48
CA HIS A 52 -9.21 -5.67 0.02
C HIS A 52 -10.48 -6.50 0.02
N HIS A 53 -11.57 -6.00 0.60
CA HIS A 53 -12.88 -6.61 0.42
C HIS A 53 -13.40 -6.44 -1.01
N TYR A 54 -13.05 -5.31 -1.65
CA TYR A 54 -13.52 -4.96 -2.99
C TYR A 54 -12.47 -5.16 -4.08
N VAL A 55 -11.20 -5.21 -3.71
CA VAL A 55 -10.09 -5.19 -4.67
C VAL A 55 -9.03 -6.22 -4.27
N GLY A 56 -8.60 -7.01 -5.26
CA GLY A 56 -7.38 -7.80 -5.15
C GLY A 56 -6.21 -6.91 -5.47
N GLU A 57 -5.29 -6.72 -4.52
CA GLU A 57 -4.12 -5.88 -4.68
C GLU A 57 -2.86 -6.69 -4.56
N SER A 58 -1.91 -6.48 -5.49
CA SER A 58 -0.57 -7.05 -5.38
C SER A 58 0.45 -6.05 -5.91
N ILE A 59 1.64 -6.06 -5.31
CA ILE A 59 2.74 -5.17 -5.65
C ILE A 59 3.90 -5.99 -6.19
N THR A 60 4.41 -5.57 -7.36
CA THR A 60 5.64 -6.12 -7.95
C THR A 60 6.67 -5.01 -7.98
N VAL A 61 7.87 -5.27 -7.46
CA VAL A 61 8.96 -4.29 -7.43
C VAL A 61 9.84 -4.50 -8.65
N ASP A 62 10.02 -3.43 -9.44
CA ASP A 62 10.89 -3.44 -10.62
C ASP A 62 12.30 -2.96 -10.26
N GLU A 63 12.43 -1.93 -9.41
CA GLU A 63 13.71 -1.38 -8.97
C GLU A 63 13.70 -1.13 -7.47
N TYR A 64 14.83 -1.38 -6.84
CA TYR A 64 15.00 -1.23 -5.40
C TYR A 64 16.34 -0.56 -5.11
N LEU A 65 16.31 0.47 -4.26
CA LEU A 65 17.52 1.17 -3.82
C LEU A 65 17.39 1.46 -2.33
N SER A 66 18.46 1.26 -1.59
CA SER A 66 18.48 1.53 -0.15
C SER A 66 19.82 2.10 0.27
N ASN A 67 19.78 3.04 1.22
CA ASN A 67 20.98 3.57 1.88
C ASN A 67 21.02 3.22 3.38
N GLY A 68 20.18 2.28 3.82
CA GLY A 68 20.09 1.86 5.23
C GLY A 68 19.06 2.64 6.04
N SER A 69 18.81 3.90 5.74
CA SER A 69 17.78 4.72 6.43
C SER A 69 16.57 5.00 5.55
N MET A 70 16.69 4.79 4.25
CA MET A 70 15.60 4.91 3.28
C MET A 70 15.63 3.76 2.29
N ILE A 71 14.45 3.36 1.85
CA ILE A 71 14.26 2.48 0.70
C ILE A 71 13.46 3.26 -0.33
N ALA A 72 13.90 3.24 -1.59
CA ALA A 72 13.15 3.78 -2.71
C ALA A 72 12.87 2.65 -3.70
N ILE A 73 11.64 2.53 -4.13
CA ILE A 73 11.26 1.51 -5.12
C ILE A 73 10.50 2.13 -6.28
N GLU A 74 10.65 1.50 -7.43
CA GLU A 74 9.73 1.65 -8.56
C GLU A 74 8.94 0.35 -8.63
N ALA A 75 7.62 0.46 -8.60
CA ALA A 75 6.74 -0.69 -8.45
C ALA A 75 5.56 -0.61 -9.41
N ARG A 76 4.94 -1.74 -9.63
CA ARG A 76 3.64 -1.85 -10.29
C ARG A 76 2.64 -2.40 -9.30
N VAL A 77 1.57 -1.67 -9.10
CA VAL A 77 0.47 -2.10 -8.23
C VAL A 77 -0.66 -2.61 -9.13
N ARG A 78 -0.95 -3.89 -9.02
CA ARG A 78 -2.04 -4.52 -9.77
C ARG A 78 -3.29 -4.53 -8.89
N LEU A 79 -4.36 -3.96 -9.42
CA LEU A 79 -5.65 -3.91 -8.76
C LEU A 79 -6.68 -4.65 -9.62
N GLU A 80 -7.36 -5.62 -9.02
CA GLU A 80 -8.45 -6.35 -9.66
C GLU A 80 -9.74 -6.11 -8.91
N GLY A 81 -10.76 -5.63 -9.59
CA GLY A 81 -12.08 -5.46 -9.00
C GLY A 81 -12.71 -6.81 -8.69
N LEU A 82 -12.95 -7.10 -7.40
CA LEU A 82 -13.57 -8.34 -6.95
C LEU A 82 -15.09 -8.22 -6.88
N ARG A 83 -15.57 -7.05 -6.53
CA ARG A 83 -17.00 -6.71 -6.44
C ARG A 83 -17.18 -5.21 -6.54
N GLU A 84 -18.38 -4.80 -6.92
CA GLU A 84 -18.70 -3.36 -6.99
C GLU A 84 -18.61 -2.72 -5.62
N LEU A 85 -18.04 -1.51 -5.57
CA LEU A 85 -18.02 -0.66 -4.39
C LEU A 85 -19.06 0.44 -4.61
N PRO A 86 -20.24 0.36 -3.99
CA PRO A 86 -21.21 1.46 -4.07
C PRO A 86 -20.65 2.72 -3.44
N ARG A 87 -20.88 3.89 -4.06
CA ARG A 87 -20.37 5.16 -3.55
C ARG A 87 -20.85 5.45 -2.14
N GLU A 88 -22.10 5.14 -1.84
CA GLU A 88 -22.67 5.32 -0.51
C GLU A 88 -21.93 4.48 0.54
N THR A 89 -21.60 3.23 0.19
CA THR A 89 -20.83 2.33 1.08
C THR A 89 -19.45 2.91 1.36
N ALA A 90 -18.75 3.40 0.34
CA ALA A 90 -17.44 4.04 0.49
C ALA A 90 -17.53 5.29 1.39
N THR A 91 -18.52 6.14 1.14
CA THR A 91 -18.75 7.37 1.91
C THR A 91 -19.04 7.04 3.38
N ASP A 92 -19.92 6.07 3.64
CA ASP A 92 -20.28 5.68 5.00
C ASP A 92 -19.08 5.11 5.78
N ALA A 93 -18.16 4.46 5.07
CA ALA A 93 -16.94 3.94 5.68
C ALA A 93 -15.85 5.01 5.88
N GLY A 94 -16.06 6.23 5.39
CA GLY A 94 -15.09 7.31 5.47
C GLY A 94 -14.11 7.35 4.30
N PHE A 95 -14.38 6.63 3.20
CA PHE A 95 -13.51 6.54 2.03
C PHE A 95 -14.22 6.97 0.74
N GLY A 96 -15.02 8.04 0.82
CA GLY A 96 -15.86 8.49 -0.29
C GLY A 96 -15.10 8.87 -1.56
N ASP A 97 -13.82 9.23 -1.44
CA ASP A 97 -12.98 9.59 -2.59
C ASP A 97 -12.19 8.41 -3.15
N LEU A 98 -12.35 7.23 -2.58
CA LEU A 98 -11.63 6.04 -3.01
C LEU A 98 -12.13 5.59 -4.39
N LEU A 99 -11.19 5.49 -5.34
CA LEU A 99 -11.47 4.98 -6.68
C LEU A 99 -10.93 3.57 -6.81
N VAL A 100 -11.79 2.63 -7.19
CA VAL A 100 -11.42 1.24 -7.37
C VAL A 100 -11.89 0.76 -8.75
N PRO A 101 -11.22 -0.24 -9.35
CA PRO A 101 -11.70 -0.80 -10.60
C PRO A 101 -13.06 -1.47 -10.43
N ALA A 102 -13.86 -1.44 -11.48
CA ALA A 102 -15.13 -2.15 -11.51
C ALA A 102 -14.92 -3.66 -11.36
N ALA A 103 -15.94 -4.37 -10.91
CA ALA A 103 -15.88 -5.82 -10.77
C ALA A 103 -15.42 -6.47 -12.08
N GLY A 104 -14.39 -7.33 -12.02
CA GLY A 104 -13.81 -8.00 -13.17
C GLY A 104 -12.78 -7.18 -13.94
N GLN A 105 -12.63 -5.90 -13.65
CA GLN A 105 -11.64 -5.04 -14.29
C GLN A 105 -10.30 -5.15 -13.59
N VAL A 106 -9.20 -5.12 -14.38
CA VAL A 106 -7.84 -5.09 -13.85
C VAL A 106 -7.16 -3.81 -14.31
N VAL A 107 -6.52 -3.12 -13.38
CA VAL A 107 -5.65 -1.98 -13.67
C VAL A 107 -4.27 -2.22 -13.06
N VAL A 108 -3.24 -1.71 -13.73
CA VAL A 108 -1.86 -1.74 -13.22
C VAL A 108 -1.37 -0.32 -13.13
N ILE A 109 -0.98 0.09 -11.93
CA ILE A 109 -0.61 1.47 -11.64
C ILE A 109 0.88 1.51 -11.31
N PRO A 110 1.71 2.20 -12.13
CA PRO A 110 3.10 2.44 -11.76
C PRO A 110 3.17 3.37 -10.56
N GLN A 111 3.96 3.00 -9.56
CA GLN A 111 4.12 3.81 -8.34
C GLN A 111 5.58 3.92 -7.94
N PHE A 112 5.93 5.06 -7.38
CA PHE A 112 7.19 5.27 -6.69
C PHE A 112 6.87 5.33 -5.20
N ILE A 113 7.57 4.52 -4.41
CA ILE A 113 7.34 4.47 -2.97
C ILE A 113 8.66 4.70 -2.26
N HIS A 114 8.66 5.67 -1.34
CA HIS A 114 9.78 5.94 -0.46
C HIS A 114 9.42 5.49 0.95
N TYR A 115 10.28 4.67 1.53
CA TYR A 115 10.15 4.27 2.93
C TYR A 115 11.27 4.92 3.74
N HIS A 116 10.92 5.46 4.90
CA HIS A 116 11.89 5.91 5.89
C HIS A 116 11.95 4.89 7.01
N LEU A 117 13.15 4.60 7.50
CA LEU A 117 13.39 3.57 8.50
C LEU A 117 14.02 4.17 9.74
N SER A 118 13.67 3.61 10.90
CA SER A 118 14.34 3.82 12.17
C SER A 118 14.46 2.46 12.85
N GLN A 119 15.70 2.08 13.19
CA GLN A 119 15.98 0.79 13.82
C GLN A 119 15.37 -0.40 13.05
N GLY A 120 15.46 -0.35 11.72
CA GLY A 120 14.97 -1.40 10.85
C GLY A 120 13.45 -1.47 10.69
N LYS A 121 12.71 -0.49 11.20
CA LYS A 121 11.25 -0.43 11.11
C LYS A 121 10.81 0.76 10.26
N PHE A 122 9.72 0.61 9.54
CA PHE A 122 9.15 1.71 8.77
C PHE A 122 8.57 2.77 9.69
N THR A 123 9.01 4.01 9.50
CA THR A 123 8.41 5.18 10.16
C THR A 123 7.56 5.98 9.20
N LYS A 124 7.79 5.85 7.89
CA LYS A 124 7.06 6.60 6.87
C LYS A 124 7.08 5.81 5.57
N ALA A 125 5.97 5.76 4.89
CA ALA A 125 5.87 5.27 3.52
C ALA A 125 5.11 6.32 2.70
N LEU A 126 5.76 6.83 1.66
CA LEU A 126 5.20 7.84 0.76
C LEU A 126 5.00 7.20 -0.61
N CYS A 127 3.76 7.12 -1.04
CA CYS A 127 3.41 6.49 -2.32
C CYS A 127 2.96 7.56 -3.32
N ALA A 128 3.56 7.54 -4.50
CA ALA A 128 3.20 8.44 -5.58
C ALA A 128 2.94 7.66 -6.86
N ILE A 129 1.88 8.01 -7.56
CA ILE A 129 1.56 7.41 -8.85
C ILE A 129 2.42 8.08 -9.92
N TYR A 130 3.06 7.26 -10.75
CA TYR A 130 3.76 7.74 -11.93
C TYR A 130 2.86 7.60 -13.14
N GLN A 131 2.69 8.70 -13.87
CA GLN A 131 1.93 8.71 -15.12
C GLN A 131 2.93 8.80 -16.28
N PRO A 132 3.15 7.71 -17.03
CA PRO A 132 4.06 7.76 -18.18
C PRO A 132 3.55 8.74 -19.23
N PRO A 133 4.43 9.40 -19.98
CA PRO A 133 4.01 10.26 -21.08
C PRO A 133 3.30 9.46 -22.15
N ARG A 134 2.37 10.08 -22.81
CA ARG A 134 1.61 9.48 -23.91
C ARG A 134 2.44 9.42 -25.19
#